data_750c1c95dfbd6d0aa6adc5d5f8086553
#
_entry.id   750c1c95dfbd6d0aa6adc5d5f8086553
#
_cell.length_a   1.000
_cell.length_b   1.000
_cell.length_c   1.000
_cell.angle_alpha   90.00
_cell.angle_beta   90.00
_cell.angle_gamma   90.00
#
_symmetry.space_group_name_H-M   'P 1'
#
loop_
_entity.id
_entity.type
_entity.pdbx_description
1 polymer ?
#
loop_
_entity_poly.entity_id
_entity_poly.type
_entity_poly.pdbx_seq_one_letter_code
_entity_poly.pdbx_strand_id
1 'polypeptide(L)'
;MSAGRQLVLEFPHRPALGKTDFLVSDCNMDAVGWIDRWPDWQGPAIAVYGPPDCGKTHLAHVWRNRSGAVLISGPELGDRAAPDILGGADSCAVDDADALSDEEALLHLYNHIAEIGGKLLLAGRHPPARWSLKLADLASRVAAAQAVEIRPPDDELLGALLVKLFYDRQLTVSKDVLVYLLARMERSFAAASAIVDALDQLGLAERRGVTVPLARTVLNELETNSDTNGED
;
A
#
# COMPACT_ATOMS: atom_id res chain seq x y z
N MET A 1 -7.21 25.55 -33.81
CA MET A 1 -7.87 24.45 -33.10
C MET A 1 -6.95 23.27 -33.15
N SER A 2 -6.13 23.08 -32.12
CA SER A 2 -5.19 21.96 -32.04
C SER A 2 -5.87 20.88 -31.22
N ALA A 3 -6.17 19.74 -31.85
CA ALA A 3 -6.74 18.56 -31.20
C ALA A 3 -5.70 18.01 -30.21
N GLY A 4 -6.05 18.02 -28.95
CA GLY A 4 -5.24 17.40 -27.90
C GLY A 4 -5.04 15.93 -28.22
N ARG A 5 -3.79 15.54 -28.45
CA ARG A 5 -3.38 14.15 -28.62
C ARG A 5 -3.55 13.45 -27.28
N GLN A 6 -4.59 12.64 -27.18
CA GLN A 6 -4.78 11.70 -26.07
C GLN A 6 -3.59 10.76 -26.03
N LEU A 7 -2.78 10.83 -24.96
CA LEU A 7 -1.69 9.91 -24.72
C LEU A 7 -2.29 8.56 -24.31
N VAL A 8 -2.24 7.59 -25.22
CA VAL A 8 -2.37 6.18 -24.86
C VAL A 8 -1.01 5.74 -24.35
N LEU A 9 -0.80 5.76 -23.04
CA LEU A 9 0.33 5.12 -22.40
C LEU A 9 -0.01 3.63 -22.33
N GLU A 10 0.57 2.83 -23.22
CA GLU A 10 0.53 1.38 -23.12
C GLU A 10 1.47 0.96 -21.97
N PHE A 11 0.92 0.81 -20.77
CA PHE A 11 1.62 0.13 -19.69
C PHE A 11 1.37 -1.37 -19.84
N PRO A 12 2.35 -2.25 -19.52
CA PRO A 12 2.10 -3.68 -19.41
C PRO A 12 1.21 -3.92 -18.18
N HIS A 13 -0.08 -3.73 -18.37
CA HIS A 13 -1.08 -4.08 -17.37
C HIS A 13 -1.15 -5.60 -17.30
N ARG A 14 -0.57 -6.20 -16.28
CA ARG A 14 -1.12 -7.44 -15.76
C ARG A 14 -2.27 -7.05 -14.84
N PRO A 15 -3.53 -7.33 -15.18
CA PRO A 15 -4.61 -7.20 -14.22
C PRO A 15 -4.30 -8.16 -13.07
N ALA A 16 -3.93 -7.64 -11.91
CA ALA A 16 -4.02 -8.40 -10.68
C ALA A 16 -5.49 -8.79 -10.53
N LEU A 17 -5.76 -10.08 -10.45
CA LEU A 17 -7.09 -10.67 -10.45
C LEU A 17 -7.93 -10.11 -9.28
N GLY A 18 -8.74 -9.08 -9.56
CA GLY A 18 -9.65 -8.48 -8.59
C GLY A 18 -10.01 -7.03 -8.95
N LYS A 19 -11.23 -6.61 -8.66
CA LYS A 19 -11.85 -5.32 -9.02
C LYS A 19 -11.18 -4.05 -8.47
N THR A 20 -9.98 -4.12 -7.92
CA THR A 20 -9.16 -2.98 -7.50
C THR A 20 -7.90 -2.98 -8.33
N ASP A 21 -7.72 -1.94 -9.14
CA ASP A 21 -6.59 -1.71 -10.03
C ASP A 21 -5.26 -1.58 -9.25
N PHE A 22 -4.68 -2.73 -8.85
CA PHE A 22 -3.33 -2.73 -8.30
C PHE A 22 -2.33 -2.62 -9.45
N LEU A 23 -1.58 -1.53 -9.48
CA LEU A 23 -0.55 -1.30 -10.49
C LEU A 23 0.70 -2.08 -10.11
N VAL A 24 1.15 -2.96 -10.99
CA VAL A 24 2.36 -3.78 -10.80
C VAL A 24 3.52 -3.14 -11.53
N SER A 25 4.65 -2.97 -10.84
CA SER A 25 5.93 -2.52 -11.38
C SER A 25 7.08 -3.28 -10.70
N ASP A 26 8.31 -3.00 -11.12
CA ASP A 26 9.51 -3.62 -10.55
C ASP A 26 9.63 -3.41 -9.02
N CYS A 27 9.01 -2.37 -8.46
CA CYS A 27 9.08 -2.09 -7.02
C CYS A 27 8.23 -3.03 -6.16
N ASN A 28 7.20 -3.66 -6.72
CA ASN A 28 6.24 -4.49 -5.97
C ASN A 28 5.99 -5.88 -6.62
N MET A 29 6.58 -6.16 -7.76
CA MET A 29 6.35 -7.38 -8.55
C MET A 29 6.57 -8.67 -7.74
N ASP A 30 7.62 -8.71 -6.92
CA ASP A 30 7.93 -9.88 -6.09
C ASP A 30 6.84 -10.10 -5.03
N ALA A 31 6.38 -9.04 -4.37
CA ALA A 31 5.32 -9.12 -3.37
C ALA A 31 3.99 -9.57 -4.00
N VAL A 32 3.64 -9.04 -5.17
CA VAL A 32 2.47 -9.49 -5.94
C VAL A 32 2.62 -10.96 -6.33
N GLY A 33 3.80 -11.37 -6.80
CA GLY A 33 4.07 -12.76 -7.15
C GLY A 33 3.89 -13.74 -6.00
N TRP A 34 4.22 -13.33 -4.76
CA TRP A 34 3.95 -14.13 -3.56
C TRP A 34 2.47 -14.18 -3.21
N ILE A 35 1.74 -13.08 -3.31
CA ILE A 35 0.29 -13.05 -3.13
C ILE A 35 -0.41 -13.95 -4.15
N ASP A 36 0.06 -13.96 -5.40
CA ASP A 36 -0.51 -14.78 -6.47
C ASP A 36 -0.28 -16.28 -6.28
N ARG A 37 0.76 -16.69 -5.55
CA ARG A 37 1.00 -18.09 -5.18
C ARG A 37 0.07 -18.60 -4.07
N TRP A 38 -0.68 -17.72 -3.40
CA TRP A 38 -1.66 -18.21 -2.42
C TRP A 38 -2.65 -19.18 -3.07
N PRO A 39 -3.03 -20.32 -2.42
CA PRO A 39 -2.71 -20.73 -1.05
C PRO A 39 -1.39 -21.53 -0.89
N ASP A 40 -0.59 -21.69 -1.93
CA ASP A 40 0.58 -22.60 -1.98
C ASP A 40 1.85 -21.99 -1.35
N TRP A 41 1.69 -21.20 -0.28
CA TRP A 41 2.83 -20.68 0.47
C TRP A 41 3.51 -21.77 1.28
N GLN A 42 4.85 -21.76 1.26
CA GLN A 42 5.64 -22.61 2.15
C GLN A 42 5.52 -22.07 3.58
N GLY A 43 4.83 -22.82 4.44
CA GLY A 43 4.55 -22.42 5.82
C GLY A 43 3.25 -21.60 5.98
N PRO A 44 2.92 -21.27 7.24
CA PRO A 44 1.66 -20.62 7.56
C PRO A 44 1.67 -19.10 7.29
N ALA A 45 2.85 -18.47 7.20
CA ALA A 45 2.94 -17.02 7.11
C ALA A 45 3.89 -16.53 6.02
N ILE A 46 3.56 -15.38 5.42
CA ILE A 46 4.48 -14.52 4.68
C ILE A 46 4.47 -13.11 5.27
N ALA A 47 5.56 -12.38 5.09
CA ALA A 47 5.66 -11.00 5.50
C ALA A 47 5.98 -10.10 4.30
N VAL A 48 5.23 -9.03 4.13
CA VAL A 48 5.54 -7.94 3.20
C VAL A 48 6.00 -6.74 3.99
N TYR A 49 7.10 -6.12 3.58
CA TYR A 49 7.64 -4.96 4.29
C TYR A 49 8.12 -3.88 3.33
N GLY A 50 8.22 -2.67 3.83
CA GLY A 50 8.68 -1.52 3.05
C GLY A 50 8.30 -0.19 3.72
N PRO A 51 8.77 0.95 3.18
CA PRO A 51 8.53 2.25 3.76
C PRO A 51 7.03 2.58 3.86
N PRO A 52 6.64 3.62 4.60
CA PRO A 52 5.28 4.13 4.58
C PRO A 52 4.80 4.37 3.14
N ASP A 53 3.52 4.21 2.91
CA ASP A 53 2.84 4.52 1.63
C ASP A 53 3.41 3.84 0.37
N CYS A 54 4.12 2.70 0.53
CA CYS A 54 4.60 1.89 -0.60
C CYS A 54 3.56 0.86 -1.12
N GLY A 55 2.35 0.83 -0.54
CA GLY A 55 1.26 -0.03 -1.03
C GLY A 55 1.02 -1.32 -0.23
N LYS A 56 1.64 -1.53 0.95
CA LYS A 56 1.45 -2.74 1.79
C LYS A 56 0.00 -2.98 2.18
N THR A 57 -0.65 -1.96 2.74
CA THR A 57 -2.07 -2.00 3.13
C THR A 57 -2.95 -2.32 1.92
N HIS A 58 -2.66 -1.70 0.76
CA HIS A 58 -3.42 -2.00 -0.46
C HIS A 58 -3.25 -3.46 -0.89
N LEU A 59 -2.02 -3.99 -0.84
CA LEU A 59 -1.75 -5.40 -1.16
C LEU A 59 -2.44 -6.35 -0.17
N ALA A 60 -2.50 -6.01 1.12
CA ALA A 60 -3.26 -6.75 2.12
C ALA A 60 -4.77 -6.77 1.81
N HIS A 61 -5.34 -5.65 1.35
CA HIS A 61 -6.72 -5.60 0.87
C HIS A 61 -6.96 -6.47 -0.37
N VAL A 62 -6.03 -6.45 -1.35
CA VAL A 62 -6.11 -7.30 -2.54
C VAL A 62 -6.14 -8.78 -2.14
N TRP A 63 -5.22 -9.18 -1.25
CA TRP A 63 -5.19 -10.55 -0.75
C TRP A 63 -6.44 -10.93 0.04
N ARG A 64 -6.91 -10.05 0.95
CA ARG A 64 -8.16 -10.24 1.68
C ARG A 64 -9.34 -10.51 0.75
N ASN A 65 -9.48 -9.71 -0.30
CA ASN A 65 -10.59 -9.87 -1.26
C ASN A 65 -10.55 -11.20 -2.02
N ARG A 66 -9.35 -11.74 -2.23
CA ARG A 66 -9.14 -13.02 -2.92
C ARG A 66 -9.31 -14.21 -1.99
N SER A 67 -8.81 -14.11 -0.76
CA SER A 67 -8.73 -15.22 0.20
C SER A 67 -9.95 -15.33 1.11
N GLY A 68 -10.71 -14.24 1.28
CA GLY A 68 -11.72 -14.15 2.33
C GLY A 68 -11.10 -13.93 3.73
N ALA A 69 -9.79 -13.63 3.82
CA ALA A 69 -9.10 -13.39 5.08
C ALA A 69 -9.68 -12.20 5.85
N VAL A 70 -9.53 -12.23 7.16
CA VAL A 70 -9.73 -11.05 8.00
C VAL A 70 -8.56 -10.10 7.81
N LEU A 71 -8.82 -8.79 7.81
CA LEU A 71 -7.79 -7.76 7.85
C LEU A 71 -7.93 -7.00 9.16
N ILE A 72 -6.84 -6.92 9.91
CA ILE A 72 -6.75 -6.23 11.20
C ILE A 72 -5.43 -5.45 11.28
N SER A 73 -5.44 -4.35 12.02
CA SER A 73 -4.21 -3.63 12.35
C SER A 73 -3.50 -4.25 13.55
N GLY A 74 -2.17 -4.30 13.55
CA GLY A 74 -1.37 -4.81 14.68
C GLY A 74 -1.67 -4.11 16.00
N PRO A 75 -1.79 -2.76 16.06
CA PRO A 75 -2.26 -2.04 17.24
C PRO A 75 -3.65 -2.45 17.74
N GLU A 76 -4.53 -2.94 16.89
CA GLU A 76 -5.91 -3.33 17.23
C GLU A 76 -6.06 -4.81 17.60
N LEU A 77 -5.00 -5.62 17.52
CA LEU A 77 -5.07 -7.03 17.92
C LEU A 77 -5.58 -7.19 19.35
N GLY A 78 -5.03 -6.39 20.28
CA GLY A 78 -5.42 -6.42 21.69
C GLY A 78 -5.30 -7.83 22.30
N ASP A 79 -6.05 -8.08 23.35
CA ASP A 79 -6.13 -9.35 24.07
C ASP A 79 -7.22 -10.31 23.55
N ARG A 80 -7.67 -10.12 22.29
CA ARG A 80 -8.73 -10.94 21.69
C ARG A 80 -8.23 -12.35 21.37
N ALA A 81 -9.08 -13.35 21.59
CA ALA A 81 -8.79 -14.72 21.21
C ALA A 81 -8.74 -14.86 19.67
N ALA A 82 -7.84 -15.71 19.17
CA ALA A 82 -7.69 -15.93 17.72
C ALA A 82 -8.99 -16.31 17.01
N PRO A 83 -9.87 -17.19 17.55
CA PRO A 83 -11.16 -17.49 16.92
C PRO A 83 -12.10 -16.26 16.81
N ASP A 84 -12.04 -15.36 17.79
CA ASP A 84 -12.86 -14.13 17.78
C ASP A 84 -12.34 -13.12 16.73
N ILE A 85 -11.04 -13.06 16.54
CA ILE A 85 -10.41 -12.25 15.48
C ILE A 85 -10.83 -12.77 14.12
N LEU A 86 -10.75 -14.09 13.93
CA LEU A 86 -11.03 -14.73 12.64
C LEU A 86 -12.51 -14.75 12.26
N GLY A 87 -13.44 -14.78 13.25
CA GLY A 87 -14.87 -14.75 12.99
C GLY A 87 -15.35 -15.85 12.03
N GLY A 88 -14.65 -16.99 11.98
CA GLY A 88 -14.94 -18.10 11.09
C GLY A 88 -14.12 -18.14 9.79
N ALA A 89 -13.27 -17.15 9.51
CA ALA A 89 -12.26 -17.22 8.45
C ALA A 89 -11.11 -18.15 8.88
N ASP A 90 -10.39 -18.70 7.91
CA ASP A 90 -9.19 -19.52 8.15
C ASP A 90 -7.88 -18.72 8.06
N SER A 91 -7.92 -17.52 7.51
CA SER A 91 -6.76 -16.72 7.15
C SER A 91 -6.90 -15.28 7.64
N CYS A 92 -5.77 -14.61 7.93
CA CYS A 92 -5.74 -13.24 8.43
C CYS A 92 -4.59 -12.45 7.80
N ALA A 93 -4.83 -11.16 7.52
CA ALA A 93 -3.81 -10.16 7.26
C ALA A 93 -3.69 -9.26 8.49
N VAL A 94 -2.47 -9.07 8.98
CA VAL A 94 -2.14 -8.11 10.04
C VAL A 94 -1.35 -6.98 9.42
N ASP A 95 -1.97 -5.79 9.33
CA ASP A 95 -1.29 -4.58 8.88
C ASP A 95 -0.59 -3.90 10.06
N ASP A 96 0.49 -3.14 9.82
CA ASP A 96 1.36 -2.59 10.86
C ASP A 96 1.77 -3.64 11.91
N ALA A 97 2.12 -4.84 11.45
CA ALA A 97 2.47 -5.97 12.31
C ALA A 97 3.81 -5.78 13.08
N ASP A 98 4.58 -4.76 12.78
CA ASP A 98 5.75 -4.32 13.54
C ASP A 98 5.43 -3.30 14.64
N ALA A 99 4.15 -2.90 14.79
CA ALA A 99 3.65 -1.96 15.80
C ALA A 99 2.56 -2.60 16.68
N LEU A 100 2.82 -3.80 17.17
CA LEU A 100 1.86 -4.58 17.98
C LEU A 100 1.59 -3.92 19.33
N SER A 101 0.33 -3.91 19.74
CA SER A 101 -0.07 -3.61 21.12
C SER A 101 0.14 -4.82 22.05
N ASP A 102 -0.01 -6.04 21.52
CA ASP A 102 0.09 -7.30 22.24
C ASP A 102 0.77 -8.38 21.37
N GLU A 103 1.97 -8.81 21.80
CA GLU A 103 2.73 -9.85 21.12
C GLU A 103 2.15 -11.26 21.35
N GLU A 104 1.54 -11.50 22.53
CA GLU A 104 0.91 -12.78 22.83
C GLU A 104 -0.29 -13.02 21.93
N ALA A 105 -1.07 -12.00 21.65
CA ALA A 105 -2.21 -12.07 20.72
C ALA A 105 -1.77 -12.49 19.32
N LEU A 106 -0.68 -11.91 18.79
CA LEU A 106 -0.15 -12.32 17.48
C LEU A 106 0.40 -13.74 17.52
N LEU A 107 1.08 -14.14 18.61
CA LEU A 107 1.58 -15.51 18.76
C LEU A 107 0.43 -16.53 18.78
N HIS A 108 -0.64 -16.26 19.52
CA HIS A 108 -1.82 -17.11 19.54
C HIS A 108 -2.54 -17.16 18.17
N LEU A 109 -2.66 -16.04 17.50
CA LEU A 109 -3.22 -15.98 16.14
C LEU A 109 -2.39 -16.81 15.16
N TYR A 110 -1.06 -16.65 15.18
CA TYR A 110 -0.14 -17.42 14.33
C TYR A 110 -0.30 -18.94 14.57
N ASN A 111 -0.28 -19.37 15.84
CA ASN A 111 -0.39 -20.78 16.19
C ASN A 111 -1.73 -21.37 15.75
N HIS A 112 -2.83 -20.63 16.00
CA HIS A 112 -4.17 -21.08 15.63
C HIS A 112 -4.33 -21.21 14.10
N ILE A 113 -3.86 -20.22 13.32
CA ILE A 113 -3.87 -20.26 11.86
C ILE A 113 -3.03 -21.42 11.33
N ALA A 114 -1.84 -21.67 11.93
CA ALA A 114 -1.00 -22.79 11.54
C ALA A 114 -1.66 -24.15 11.83
N GLU A 115 -2.39 -24.28 12.94
CA GLU A 115 -3.10 -25.50 13.36
C GLU A 115 -4.27 -25.82 12.41
N ILE A 116 -5.04 -24.82 12.00
CA ILE A 116 -6.18 -25.02 11.08
C ILE A 116 -5.77 -25.07 9.59
N GLY A 117 -4.46 -24.95 9.29
CA GLY A 117 -3.95 -24.96 7.92
C GLY A 117 -4.23 -23.69 7.12
N GLY A 118 -4.61 -22.60 7.79
CA GLY A 118 -4.84 -21.29 7.21
C GLY A 118 -3.55 -20.56 6.84
N LYS A 119 -3.66 -19.29 6.45
CA LYS A 119 -2.53 -18.45 6.04
C LYS A 119 -2.57 -17.08 6.72
N LEU A 120 -1.38 -16.57 7.05
CA LEU A 120 -1.16 -15.28 7.71
C LEU A 120 -0.30 -14.39 6.82
N LEU A 121 -0.83 -13.22 6.47
CA LEU A 121 -0.07 -12.15 5.82
C LEU A 121 0.28 -11.10 6.88
N LEU A 122 1.58 -10.85 7.05
CA LEU A 122 2.09 -9.80 7.94
C LEU A 122 2.57 -8.63 7.10
N ALA A 123 2.10 -7.42 7.37
CA ALA A 123 2.61 -6.22 6.73
C ALA A 123 3.29 -5.32 7.76
N GLY A 124 4.51 -4.84 7.46
CA GLY A 124 5.30 -4.02 8.38
C GLY A 124 6.22 -3.05 7.65
N ARG A 125 6.86 -2.13 8.38
CA ARG A 125 7.81 -1.16 7.82
C ARG A 125 9.19 -1.75 7.58
N HIS A 126 9.57 -2.70 8.41
CA HIS A 126 10.88 -3.33 8.41
C HIS A 126 10.78 -4.83 8.17
N PRO A 127 11.86 -5.49 7.69
CA PRO A 127 11.87 -6.94 7.59
C PRO A 127 11.64 -7.58 8.97
N PRO A 128 10.91 -8.71 9.05
CA PRO A 128 10.55 -9.36 10.30
C PRO A 128 11.70 -9.59 11.28
N ALA A 129 12.89 -9.90 10.77
CA ALA A 129 14.08 -10.10 11.58
C ALA A 129 14.57 -8.84 12.34
N ARG A 130 14.03 -7.66 12.00
CA ARG A 130 14.34 -6.38 12.66
C ARG A 130 13.21 -5.88 13.57
N TRP A 131 12.14 -6.64 13.73
CA TRP A 131 11.07 -6.27 14.66
C TRP A 131 11.55 -6.43 16.10
N SER A 132 11.28 -5.42 16.91
CA SER A 132 11.71 -5.39 18.31
C SER A 132 10.79 -6.24 19.20
N LEU A 133 10.64 -7.54 18.87
CA LEU A 133 9.79 -8.47 19.60
C LEU A 133 10.49 -9.00 20.86
N LYS A 134 9.76 -9.00 21.96
CA LYS A 134 10.22 -9.48 23.27
C LYS A 134 9.99 -11.00 23.44
N LEU A 135 8.92 -11.52 22.83
CA LEU A 135 8.59 -12.95 22.89
C LEU A 135 9.47 -13.72 21.89
N ALA A 136 10.43 -14.49 22.41
CA ALA A 136 11.39 -15.24 21.60
C ALA A 136 10.73 -16.23 20.63
N ASP A 137 9.62 -16.87 21.04
CA ASP A 137 8.88 -17.81 20.19
C ASP A 137 8.23 -17.07 19.01
N LEU A 138 7.57 -15.92 19.24
CA LEU A 138 7.02 -15.09 18.18
C LEU A 138 8.13 -14.59 17.24
N ALA A 139 9.22 -14.07 17.80
CA ALA A 139 10.35 -13.57 17.00
C ALA A 139 10.91 -14.66 16.07
N SER A 140 11.06 -15.90 16.58
CA SER A 140 11.53 -17.03 15.78
C SER A 140 10.57 -17.39 14.65
N ARG A 141 9.26 -17.45 14.92
CA ARG A 141 8.23 -17.78 13.91
C ARG A 141 8.12 -16.72 12.84
N VAL A 142 8.11 -15.46 13.24
CA VAL A 142 8.00 -14.32 12.32
C VAL A 142 9.27 -14.19 11.46
N ALA A 143 10.46 -14.42 12.05
CA ALA A 143 11.71 -14.43 11.31
C ALA A 143 11.84 -15.60 10.32
N ALA A 144 11.15 -16.72 10.57
CA ALA A 144 11.09 -17.87 9.66
C ALA A 144 10.10 -17.68 8.49
N ALA A 145 9.22 -16.68 8.56
CA ALA A 145 8.29 -16.38 7.48
C ALA A 145 9.05 -15.86 6.24
N GLN A 146 8.56 -16.23 5.06
CA GLN A 146 9.08 -15.64 3.81
C GLN A 146 8.84 -14.13 3.82
N ALA A 147 9.92 -13.36 3.82
CA ALA A 147 9.86 -11.90 3.82
C ALA A 147 10.09 -11.35 2.40
N VAL A 148 9.25 -10.41 1.99
CA VAL A 148 9.30 -9.79 0.66
C VAL A 148 9.23 -8.27 0.80
N GLU A 149 10.16 -7.58 0.16
CA GLU A 149 10.21 -6.13 0.16
C GLU A 149 9.27 -5.52 -0.89
N ILE A 150 8.55 -4.48 -0.50
CA ILE A 150 7.93 -3.53 -1.42
C ILE A 150 8.76 -2.25 -1.35
N ARG A 151 9.42 -1.92 -2.45
CA ARG A 151 10.22 -0.70 -2.57
C ARG A 151 9.33 0.53 -2.79
N PRO A 152 9.82 1.75 -2.55
CA PRO A 152 9.10 2.96 -2.95
C PRO A 152 8.71 2.90 -4.43
N PRO A 153 7.54 3.46 -4.81
CA PRO A 153 7.11 3.47 -6.21
C PRO A 153 8.11 4.24 -7.08
N ASP A 154 8.41 3.68 -8.25
CA ASP A 154 9.23 4.33 -9.27
C ASP A 154 8.43 5.40 -10.04
N ASP A 155 9.14 6.19 -10.87
CA ASP A 155 8.51 7.26 -11.65
C ASP A 155 7.49 6.72 -12.68
N GLU A 156 7.69 5.49 -13.17
CA GLU A 156 6.76 4.86 -14.11
C GLU A 156 5.44 4.53 -13.41
N LEU A 157 5.50 3.89 -12.25
CA LEU A 157 4.32 3.54 -11.45
C LEU A 157 3.59 4.79 -10.95
N LEU A 158 4.33 5.80 -10.46
CA LEU A 158 3.73 7.07 -10.05
C LEU A 158 3.08 7.82 -11.22
N GLY A 159 3.70 7.80 -12.39
CA GLY A 159 3.14 8.38 -13.60
C GLY A 159 1.82 7.71 -14.00
N ALA A 160 1.78 6.36 -13.98
CA ALA A 160 0.56 5.61 -14.24
C ALA A 160 -0.53 5.90 -13.21
N LEU A 161 -0.16 5.97 -11.93
CA LEU A 161 -1.09 6.30 -10.84
C LEU A 161 -1.66 7.71 -11.00
N LEU A 162 -0.83 8.72 -11.27
CA LEU A 162 -1.29 10.09 -11.48
C LEU A 162 -2.29 10.17 -12.63
N VAL A 163 -1.97 9.53 -13.78
CA VAL A 163 -2.90 9.48 -14.93
C VAL A 163 -4.23 8.86 -14.52
N LYS A 164 -4.21 7.74 -13.79
CA LYS A 164 -5.42 7.10 -13.29
C LYS A 164 -6.19 7.99 -12.33
N LEU A 165 -5.53 8.60 -11.35
CA LEU A 165 -6.17 9.48 -10.36
C LEU A 165 -6.83 10.70 -11.02
N PHE A 166 -6.19 11.32 -12.01
CA PHE A 166 -6.77 12.40 -12.80
C PHE A 166 -7.96 11.92 -13.62
N TYR A 167 -7.85 10.76 -14.25
CA TYR A 167 -8.94 10.17 -15.04
C TYR A 167 -10.18 9.87 -14.18
N ASP A 168 -9.99 9.26 -13.00
CA ASP A 168 -11.07 8.89 -12.07
C ASP A 168 -11.84 10.13 -11.59
N ARG A 169 -11.17 11.31 -11.52
CA ARG A 169 -11.77 12.62 -11.18
C ARG A 169 -12.22 13.42 -12.40
N GLN A 170 -12.14 12.83 -13.61
CA GLN A 170 -12.48 13.47 -14.89
C GLN A 170 -11.66 14.77 -15.15
N LEU A 171 -10.46 14.85 -14.60
CA LEU A 171 -9.54 15.96 -14.81
C LEU A 171 -8.68 15.72 -16.05
N THR A 172 -8.63 16.72 -16.94
CA THR A 172 -7.70 16.69 -18.06
C THR A 172 -6.35 17.27 -17.65
N VAL A 173 -5.27 16.51 -17.81
CA VAL A 173 -3.92 16.91 -17.47
C VAL A 173 -3.01 16.84 -18.70
N SER A 174 -2.12 17.82 -18.86
CA SER A 174 -1.10 17.80 -19.91
C SER A 174 0.14 17.00 -19.48
N LYS A 175 0.92 16.53 -20.45
CA LYS A 175 2.19 15.85 -20.21
C LYS A 175 3.15 16.71 -19.38
N ASP A 176 3.18 18.02 -19.63
CA ASP A 176 4.08 18.94 -18.92
C ASP A 176 3.75 19.01 -17.43
N VAL A 177 2.48 18.93 -17.04
CA VAL A 177 2.06 18.86 -15.63
C VAL A 177 2.52 17.57 -15.01
N LEU A 178 2.32 16.41 -15.67
CA LEU A 178 2.77 15.11 -15.16
C LEU A 178 4.28 15.08 -14.94
N VAL A 179 5.06 15.53 -15.93
CA VAL A 179 6.52 15.63 -15.82
C VAL A 179 6.94 16.55 -14.68
N TYR A 180 6.24 17.69 -14.53
CA TYR A 180 6.52 18.65 -13.47
C TYR A 180 6.28 18.06 -12.07
N LEU A 181 5.16 17.34 -11.88
CA LEU A 181 4.81 16.66 -10.63
C LEU A 181 5.82 15.55 -10.30
N LEU A 182 6.07 14.62 -11.22
CA LEU A 182 7.01 13.51 -11.03
C LEU A 182 8.42 13.95 -10.67
N ALA A 183 8.87 15.11 -11.19
CA ALA A 183 10.20 15.61 -10.90
C ALA A 183 10.34 16.23 -9.49
N ARG A 184 9.22 16.49 -8.77
CA ARG A 184 9.23 17.30 -7.53
C ARG A 184 8.45 16.68 -6.38
N MET A 185 7.49 15.81 -6.66
CA MET A 185 6.71 15.16 -5.62
C MET A 185 7.51 14.13 -4.85
N GLU A 186 7.12 13.88 -3.62
CA GLU A 186 7.58 12.72 -2.87
C GLU A 186 7.18 11.42 -3.56
N ARG A 187 8.07 10.42 -3.55
CA ARG A 187 7.83 9.11 -4.17
C ARG A 187 6.99 8.21 -3.28
N SER A 188 5.72 8.61 -3.06
CA SER A 188 4.75 7.82 -2.31
C SER A 188 3.36 7.87 -2.98
N PHE A 189 2.57 6.83 -2.77
CA PHE A 189 1.18 6.79 -3.24
C PHE A 189 0.31 7.83 -2.54
N ALA A 190 0.59 8.11 -1.26
CA ALA A 190 -0.11 9.13 -0.48
C ALA A 190 0.12 10.53 -1.05
N ALA A 191 1.38 10.87 -1.37
CA ALA A 191 1.71 12.16 -1.99
C ALA A 191 1.01 12.33 -3.33
N ALA A 192 0.99 11.30 -4.20
CA ALA A 192 0.29 11.34 -5.47
C ALA A 192 -1.22 11.61 -5.28
N SER A 193 -1.86 10.92 -4.32
CA SER A 193 -3.28 11.12 -4.02
C SER A 193 -3.55 12.52 -3.47
N ALA A 194 -2.78 12.98 -2.48
CA ALA A 194 -2.93 14.30 -1.88
C ALA A 194 -2.77 15.44 -2.91
N ILE A 195 -1.80 15.32 -3.81
CA ILE A 195 -1.58 16.29 -4.88
C ILE A 195 -2.79 16.36 -5.82
N VAL A 196 -3.33 15.21 -6.25
CA VAL A 196 -4.47 15.18 -7.18
C VAL A 196 -5.73 15.69 -6.49
N ASP A 197 -5.94 15.37 -5.20
CA ASP A 197 -7.07 15.89 -4.42
C ASP A 197 -7.01 17.42 -4.27
N ALA A 198 -5.83 17.97 -3.95
CA ALA A 198 -5.64 19.41 -3.85
C ALA A 198 -5.83 20.12 -5.20
N LEU A 199 -5.32 19.53 -6.29
CA LEU A 199 -5.51 20.06 -7.64
C LEU A 199 -6.96 20.05 -8.08
N ASP A 200 -7.73 19.02 -7.72
CA ASP A 200 -9.17 18.94 -7.99
C ASP A 200 -9.94 20.03 -7.23
N GLN A 201 -9.68 20.17 -5.93
CA GLN A 201 -10.33 21.18 -5.09
C GLN A 201 -10.04 22.61 -5.57
N LEU A 202 -8.78 22.94 -5.86
CA LEU A 202 -8.40 24.28 -6.36
C LEU A 202 -8.90 24.52 -7.78
N GLY A 203 -8.84 23.51 -8.66
CA GLY A 203 -9.35 23.59 -10.01
C GLY A 203 -10.85 23.90 -10.07
N LEU A 204 -11.64 23.27 -9.18
CA LEU A 204 -13.07 23.54 -9.01
C LEU A 204 -13.33 24.96 -8.49
N ALA A 205 -12.57 25.40 -7.46
CA ALA A 205 -12.72 26.72 -6.86
C ALA A 205 -12.41 27.86 -7.85
N GLU A 206 -11.37 27.70 -8.67
CA GLU A 206 -10.92 28.71 -9.63
C GLU A 206 -11.54 28.56 -11.02
N ARG A 207 -12.32 27.51 -11.27
CA ARG A 207 -12.87 27.15 -12.59
C ARG A 207 -11.80 27.08 -13.68
N ARG A 208 -10.63 26.56 -13.34
CA ARG A 208 -9.46 26.43 -14.22
C ARG A 208 -9.07 24.98 -14.40
N GLY A 209 -8.52 24.66 -15.57
CA GLY A 209 -7.89 23.37 -15.81
C GLY A 209 -6.57 23.22 -15.03
N VAL A 210 -6.12 21.97 -14.89
CA VAL A 210 -4.84 21.65 -14.22
C VAL A 210 -3.68 22.14 -15.07
N THR A 211 -2.89 23.07 -14.55
CA THR A 211 -1.76 23.71 -15.21
C THR A 211 -0.49 23.62 -14.35
N VAL A 212 0.70 23.80 -14.95
CA VAL A 212 1.97 23.81 -14.22
C VAL A 212 2.03 24.88 -13.11
N PRO A 213 1.55 26.14 -13.32
CA PRO A 213 1.47 27.10 -12.23
C PRO A 213 0.61 26.62 -11.05
N LEU A 214 -0.56 26.02 -11.31
CA LEU A 214 -1.42 25.47 -10.27
C LEU A 214 -0.74 24.31 -9.53
N ALA A 215 -0.09 23.39 -10.27
CA ALA A 215 0.67 22.30 -9.68
C ALA A 215 1.81 22.77 -8.77
N ARG A 216 2.47 23.89 -9.12
CA ARG A 216 3.50 24.52 -8.29
C ARG A 216 2.92 25.04 -6.97
N THR A 217 1.78 25.72 -7.02
CA THR A 217 1.11 26.24 -5.82
C THR A 217 0.78 25.09 -4.86
N VAL A 218 0.16 24.03 -5.38
CA VAL A 218 -0.22 22.85 -4.57
C VAL A 218 1.01 22.19 -3.91
N LEU A 219 2.10 21.97 -4.68
CA LEU A 219 3.30 21.35 -4.10
C LEU A 219 3.88 22.18 -2.96
N ASN A 220 3.97 23.52 -3.13
CA ASN A 220 4.48 24.40 -2.08
C ASN A 220 3.59 24.41 -0.82
N GLU A 221 2.27 24.36 -0.98
CA GLU A 221 1.32 24.29 0.15
C GLU A 221 1.44 22.97 0.92
N LEU A 222 1.59 21.85 0.21
CA LEU A 222 1.75 20.54 0.83
C LEU A 222 3.09 20.40 1.56
N GLU A 223 4.19 20.92 1.01
CA GLU A 223 5.50 20.97 1.66
C GLU A 223 5.44 21.78 2.96
N THR A 224 4.82 22.96 2.93
CA THR A 224 4.68 23.84 4.11
C THR A 224 3.85 23.17 5.21
N ASN A 225 2.80 22.44 4.86
CA ASN A 225 1.95 21.73 5.83
C ASN A 225 2.64 20.49 6.43
N SER A 226 3.56 19.85 5.69
CA SER A 226 4.34 18.70 6.19
C SER A 226 5.36 19.12 7.24
N ASP A 227 6.01 20.28 7.05
CA ASP A 227 7.00 20.81 8.00
C ASP A 227 6.36 21.25 9.32
N THR A 228 5.08 21.65 9.31
CA THR A 228 4.38 22.13 10.53
C THR A 228 3.88 20.97 11.41
N ASN A 229 3.70 19.75 10.86
CA ASN A 229 3.23 18.57 11.59
C ASN A 229 4.36 17.67 12.12
N GLY A 230 5.61 18.02 11.89
CA GLY A 230 6.79 17.26 12.33
C GLY A 230 7.43 17.74 13.64
N GLU A 231 6.89 18.77 14.30
CA GLU A 231 7.47 19.39 15.52
C GLU A 231 6.66 19.14 16.82
N ASP A 232 5.77 18.13 16.86
CA ASP A 232 5.06 17.76 18.11
C ASP A 232 5.45 16.36 18.60
#